data_cd33248b5ae4b429d95f5b1367ae9355
#
_entry.id   cd33248b5ae4b429d95f5b1367ae9355
#
_cell.length_a   1.000
_cell.length_b   1.000
_cell.length_c   1.000
_cell.angle_alpha   90.00
_cell.angle_beta   90.00
_cell.angle_gamma   90.00
#
_symmetry.space_group_name_H-M   'P 1'
#
loop_
_entity.id
_entity.type
_entity.pdbx_description
1 polymer ?
#
loop_
_entity_poly.entity_id
_entity_poly.type
_entity_poly.pdbx_seq_one_letter_code
_entity_poly.pdbx_strand_id
1 'polypeptide(L)'
;QKVMLLAPTGRAAKVFSLSSGVPAYTIHRRIYREKAFAGVDGQFNLNDNLYTDTLFMVDEASMIANMGLGGTTFGSGCLLDDLIQFVYQGHNDRLLLIGDKAQLPPIGEEESPALHAAVLEGYGLKVYECDLNEVLRQSQQSGILYNATMIRQMITHDDITQLPKIHFSGFSDIKEMPGSELIEALADSYHHVGLDDTIVVTRSNKRANIFNQGIRNMVLDREEELSQGDILMIVKNNYYWMEEERKKVSEERRVKSEETAFGGRRESQFNCLANHKVPSSKFQVQSKEIQSNEIPSFLANGDRAKVLRVRRRIDLYGFHFATLLLQFPDYDNYELEATVLLDTLTSEAPALTHEQQEMLF
;
A
#
# COMPACT_ATOMS: atom_id res chain seq x y z
N GLN A 1 20.77 -9.35 19.05
CA GLN A 1 20.10 -8.07 18.84
C GLN A 1 18.80 -8.34 18.10
N LYS A 2 17.69 -7.77 18.57
CA LYS A 2 16.40 -7.86 17.88
C LYS A 2 16.38 -6.86 16.73
N VAL A 3 15.63 -7.15 15.68
CA VAL A 3 15.45 -6.25 14.53
C VAL A 3 13.97 -5.96 14.36
N MET A 4 13.64 -4.68 14.15
CA MET A 4 12.30 -4.20 13.82
C MET A 4 12.36 -3.49 12.49
N LEU A 5 11.64 -4.00 11.49
CA LEU A 5 11.59 -3.43 10.15
C LEU A 5 10.40 -2.48 10.01
N LEU A 6 10.67 -1.27 9.55
CA LEU A 6 9.69 -0.20 9.39
C LEU A 6 9.78 0.45 8.00
N ALA A 7 8.69 1.06 7.55
CA ALA A 7 8.68 1.90 6.37
C ALA A 7 7.59 3.00 6.51
N PRO A 8 7.69 4.12 5.79
CA PRO A 8 6.71 5.21 5.88
C PRO A 8 5.35 4.83 5.27
N THR A 9 5.33 3.96 4.26
CA THR A 9 4.09 3.56 3.57
C THR A 9 3.83 2.06 3.72
N GLY A 10 2.55 1.65 3.55
CA GLY A 10 2.16 0.25 3.60
C GLY A 10 2.82 -0.59 2.50
N ARG A 11 2.91 -0.04 1.28
CA ARG A 11 3.55 -0.71 0.16
C ARG A 11 5.05 -0.92 0.40
N ALA A 12 5.76 0.10 0.88
CA ALA A 12 7.18 -0.03 1.21
C ALA A 12 7.39 -1.08 2.32
N ALA A 13 6.57 -1.07 3.37
CA ALA A 13 6.61 -2.09 4.43
C ALA A 13 6.40 -3.50 3.88
N LYS A 14 5.46 -3.67 2.94
CA LYS A 14 5.22 -4.96 2.28
C LYS A 14 6.42 -5.43 1.47
N VAL A 15 6.98 -4.57 0.62
CA VAL A 15 8.17 -4.89 -0.19
C VAL A 15 9.35 -5.23 0.72
N PHE A 16 9.55 -4.46 1.78
CA PHE A 16 10.60 -4.71 2.75
C PHE A 16 10.42 -6.06 3.47
N SER A 17 9.18 -6.41 3.83
CA SER A 17 8.86 -7.71 4.41
C SER A 17 9.16 -8.87 3.44
N LEU A 18 8.74 -8.75 2.17
CA LEU A 18 8.98 -9.77 1.16
C LEU A 18 10.47 -9.95 0.86
N SER A 19 11.22 -8.86 0.75
CA SER A 19 12.65 -8.89 0.42
C SER A 19 13.50 -9.43 1.57
N SER A 20 13.12 -9.15 2.82
CA SER A 20 13.87 -9.56 4.01
C SER A 20 13.47 -10.92 4.56
N GLY A 21 12.28 -11.42 4.21
CA GLY A 21 11.67 -12.60 4.84
C GLY A 21 11.25 -12.39 6.30
N VAL A 22 11.25 -11.13 6.80
CA VAL A 22 10.88 -10.76 8.17
C VAL A 22 9.73 -9.75 8.12
N PRO A 23 8.71 -9.86 8.98
CA PRO A 23 7.60 -8.92 8.99
C PRO A 23 8.05 -7.47 9.18
N ALA A 24 7.65 -6.59 8.26
CA ALA A 24 7.85 -5.15 8.34
C ALA A 24 6.50 -4.44 8.54
N TYR A 25 6.53 -3.28 9.19
CA TYR A 25 5.34 -2.52 9.56
C TYR A 25 5.46 -1.08 9.08
N THR A 26 4.33 -0.40 8.93
CA THR A 26 4.40 1.06 8.77
C THR A 26 4.84 1.72 10.08
N ILE A 27 5.62 2.82 9.97
CA ILE A 27 6.04 3.62 11.12
C ILE A 27 4.80 3.96 11.96
N HIS A 28 3.76 4.54 11.34
CA HIS A 28 2.54 4.96 12.02
C HIS A 28 1.90 3.84 12.85
N ARG A 29 1.76 2.64 12.27
CA ARG A 29 1.16 1.50 12.98
C ARG A 29 1.96 1.08 14.21
N ARG A 30 3.27 1.30 14.20
CA ARG A 30 4.15 0.80 15.26
C ARG A 30 4.35 1.79 16.38
N ILE A 31 4.47 3.07 16.05
CA ILE A 31 4.80 4.08 17.04
C ILE A 31 3.58 4.79 17.64
N TYR A 32 2.40 4.70 16.98
CA TYR A 32 1.19 5.33 17.49
C TYR A 32 0.16 4.32 18.00
N ARG A 33 -0.65 4.76 18.97
CA ARG A 33 -1.84 4.05 19.46
C ARG A 33 -3.04 4.97 19.43
N GLU A 34 -4.20 4.43 19.17
CA GLU A 34 -5.46 5.14 19.24
C GLU A 34 -5.76 5.54 20.69
N LYS A 35 -6.22 6.75 20.89
CA LYS A 35 -6.63 7.23 22.21
C LYS A 35 -7.94 6.56 22.60
N ALA A 36 -7.93 5.75 23.64
CA ALA A 36 -9.10 5.01 24.12
C ALA A 36 -10.13 5.92 24.82
N PHE A 37 -10.61 6.99 24.16
CA PHE A 37 -11.71 7.79 24.73
C PHE A 37 -12.62 8.33 23.62
N ALA A 38 -13.93 8.11 23.80
CA ALA A 38 -15.01 8.51 22.94
C ALA A 38 -15.06 10.03 22.74
N GLY A 39 -14.57 10.48 21.61
CA GLY A 39 -14.73 11.83 21.08
C GLY A 39 -14.48 11.76 19.58
N VAL A 40 -15.23 12.55 18.85
CA VAL A 40 -15.38 12.56 17.39
C VAL A 40 -14.09 12.67 16.58
N ASP A 41 -12.94 12.92 17.21
CA ASP A 41 -11.61 13.00 16.57
C ASP A 41 -10.73 11.88 17.10
N GLY A 42 -10.49 10.87 16.27
CA GLY A 42 -9.51 9.81 16.51
C GLY A 42 -8.10 10.37 16.57
N GLN A 43 -7.70 10.94 17.71
CA GLN A 43 -6.32 11.36 17.95
C GLN A 43 -5.47 10.15 18.32
N PHE A 44 -4.34 10.02 17.64
CA PHE A 44 -3.35 8.97 17.90
C PHE A 44 -2.18 9.56 18.69
N ASN A 45 -1.91 8.99 19.84
CA ASN A 45 -0.76 9.37 20.67
C ASN A 45 0.45 8.47 20.39
N LEU A 46 1.65 8.99 20.66
CA LEU A 46 2.85 8.20 20.64
C LEU A 46 2.73 7.06 21.66
N ASN A 47 3.09 5.85 21.25
CA ASN A 47 3.08 4.67 22.09
C ASN A 47 4.33 4.62 22.98
N ASP A 48 4.26 3.90 24.10
CA ASP A 48 5.44 3.62 24.91
C ASP A 48 6.32 2.57 24.20
N ASN A 49 7.62 2.83 24.12
CA ASN A 49 8.57 1.85 23.58
C ASN A 49 8.94 0.83 24.66
N LEU A 50 8.43 -0.39 24.50
CA LEU A 50 8.73 -1.53 25.39
C LEU A 50 9.87 -2.42 24.85
N TYR A 51 10.54 -2.00 23.78
CA TYR A 51 11.66 -2.74 23.20
C TYR A 51 12.95 -2.47 23.97
N THR A 52 13.84 -3.45 23.89
CA THR A 52 15.19 -3.39 24.47
C THR A 52 16.17 -4.07 23.53
N ASP A 53 17.37 -3.51 23.42
CA ASP A 53 18.47 -4.04 22.57
C ASP A 53 18.03 -4.27 21.11
N THR A 54 17.18 -3.37 20.57
CA THR A 54 16.54 -3.51 19.28
C THR A 54 17.14 -2.55 18.25
N LEU A 55 17.41 -3.03 17.06
CA LEU A 55 17.74 -2.23 15.88
C LEU A 55 16.46 -1.96 15.09
N PHE A 56 16.01 -0.72 15.08
CA PHE A 56 14.94 -0.26 14.19
C PHE A 56 15.54 0.10 12.83
N MET A 57 15.14 -0.62 11.81
CA MET A 57 15.57 -0.37 10.42
C MET A 57 14.39 0.22 9.66
N VAL A 58 14.57 1.41 9.10
CA VAL A 58 13.55 2.12 8.35
C VAL A 58 13.98 2.23 6.90
N ASP A 59 13.24 1.62 5.99
CA ASP A 59 13.43 1.75 4.55
C ASP A 59 12.59 2.90 4.00
N GLU A 60 12.96 3.42 2.82
CA GLU A 60 12.33 4.61 2.18
C GLU A 60 12.29 5.83 3.12
N ALA A 61 13.35 6.03 3.89
CA ALA A 61 13.43 7.12 4.87
C ALA A 61 13.39 8.53 4.23
N SER A 62 13.61 8.65 2.93
CA SER A 62 13.45 9.89 2.17
C SER A 62 12.04 10.52 2.27
N MET A 63 11.03 9.70 2.57
CA MET A 63 9.63 10.13 2.70
C MET A 63 9.23 10.57 4.12
N ILE A 64 10.12 10.54 5.10
CA ILE A 64 9.81 10.88 6.48
C ILE A 64 9.86 12.39 6.65
N ALA A 65 8.69 13.00 6.92
CA ALA A 65 8.55 14.44 7.11
C ALA A 65 9.00 14.89 8.51
N ASN A 66 9.58 16.09 8.57
CA ASN A 66 9.92 16.79 9.81
C ASN A 66 9.06 18.05 10.03
N MET A 67 8.23 18.42 9.06
CA MET A 67 7.29 19.53 9.19
C MET A 67 5.90 19.00 9.53
N GLY A 68 5.27 19.57 10.57
CA GLY A 68 3.89 19.31 10.91
C GLY A 68 2.97 19.98 9.88
N LEU A 69 2.29 19.19 9.06
CA LEU A 69 1.15 19.69 8.28
C LEU A 69 0.01 19.91 9.28
N GLY A 70 -0.40 21.16 9.49
CA GLY A 70 -1.44 21.52 10.45
C GLY A 70 -2.71 20.67 10.29
N GLY A 71 -3.28 20.19 11.41
CA GLY A 71 -4.44 19.32 11.43
C GLY A 71 -4.13 17.82 11.45
N THR A 72 -2.90 17.42 11.83
CA THR A 72 -2.55 16.00 11.94
C THR A 72 -3.21 15.35 13.13
N THR A 73 -3.77 14.16 12.91
CA THR A 73 -4.39 13.31 13.94
C THR A 73 -3.35 12.44 14.68
N PHE A 74 -2.07 12.50 14.28
CA PHE A 74 -1.01 11.62 14.79
C PHE A 74 0.05 12.40 15.57
N GLY A 75 0.30 12.01 16.81
CA GLY A 75 1.39 12.45 17.67
C GLY A 75 1.62 13.96 17.70
N SER A 76 2.86 14.39 17.51
CA SER A 76 3.26 15.80 17.40
C SER A 76 2.92 16.42 16.04
N GLY A 77 2.61 15.59 15.03
CA GLY A 77 2.50 15.97 13.65
C GLY A 77 3.83 15.95 12.87
N CYS A 78 4.94 15.74 13.54
CA CYS A 78 6.28 15.61 12.97
C CYS A 78 6.73 14.16 13.07
N LEU A 79 6.64 13.41 11.96
CA LEU A 79 6.89 11.98 11.98
C LEU A 79 8.31 11.61 12.37
N LEU A 80 9.30 12.44 11.98
CA LEU A 80 10.70 12.22 12.33
C LEU A 80 10.92 12.41 13.83
N ASP A 81 10.38 13.47 14.42
CA ASP A 81 10.43 13.73 15.87
C ASP A 81 9.86 12.55 16.65
N ASP A 82 8.65 12.14 16.28
CA ASP A 82 7.93 11.05 16.97
C ASP A 82 8.67 9.71 16.83
N LEU A 83 9.26 9.43 15.66
CA LEU A 83 10.06 8.23 15.46
C LEU A 83 11.31 8.21 16.33
N ILE A 84 12.06 9.32 16.36
CA ILE A 84 13.27 9.46 17.18
C ILE A 84 12.92 9.35 18.66
N GLN A 85 11.88 10.06 19.11
CA GLN A 85 11.42 9.99 20.49
C GLN A 85 11.00 8.56 20.85
N PHE A 86 10.25 7.88 20.02
CA PHE A 86 9.84 6.50 20.26
C PHE A 86 11.05 5.58 20.39
N VAL A 87 11.96 5.58 19.43
CA VAL A 87 13.11 4.67 19.43
C VAL A 87 13.98 4.87 20.66
N TYR A 88 14.30 6.13 21.00
CA TYR A 88 15.24 6.43 22.08
C TYR A 88 14.60 6.53 23.47
N GLN A 89 13.28 6.33 23.61
CA GLN A 89 12.64 6.00 24.89
C GLN A 89 12.97 4.58 25.34
N GLY A 90 13.31 3.68 24.41
CA GLY A 90 13.69 2.30 24.72
C GLY A 90 15.10 2.19 25.30
N HIS A 91 15.42 1.03 25.83
CA HIS A 91 16.71 0.77 26.42
C HIS A 91 17.69 0.15 25.41
N ASN A 92 18.81 0.85 25.13
CA ASN A 92 19.86 0.42 24.19
C ASN A 92 19.34 0.13 22.77
N ASP A 93 18.30 0.84 22.35
CA ASP A 93 17.77 0.75 21.00
C ASP A 93 18.55 1.64 20.03
N ARG A 94 18.56 1.28 18.77
CA ARG A 94 19.29 1.98 17.70
C ARG A 94 18.41 2.14 16.48
N LEU A 95 18.67 3.21 15.71
CA LEU A 95 17.96 3.52 14.47
C LEU A 95 18.92 3.44 13.29
N LEU A 96 18.47 2.77 12.21
CA LEU A 96 19.11 2.76 10.90
C LEU A 96 18.09 3.28 9.89
N LEU A 97 18.40 4.41 9.26
CA LEU A 97 17.61 5.02 8.21
C LEU A 97 18.22 4.69 6.86
N ILE A 98 17.44 4.10 5.97
CA ILE A 98 17.84 3.69 4.62
C ILE A 98 16.96 4.46 3.63
N GLY A 99 17.58 5.12 2.67
CA GLY A 99 16.85 5.90 1.68
C GLY A 99 17.78 6.52 0.63
N ASP A 100 17.18 7.25 -0.28
CA ASP A 100 17.88 7.88 -1.40
C ASP A 100 17.55 9.38 -1.43
N LYS A 101 18.58 10.22 -1.23
CA LYS A 101 18.46 11.69 -1.25
C LYS A 101 18.04 12.27 -2.61
N ALA A 102 18.19 11.49 -3.70
CA ALA A 102 17.78 11.90 -5.04
C ALA A 102 16.33 11.49 -5.38
N GLN A 103 15.65 10.74 -4.50
CA GLN A 103 14.22 10.48 -4.60
C GLN A 103 13.40 11.65 -4.07
N LEU A 104 12.07 11.59 -4.32
CA LEU A 104 11.17 12.66 -3.88
C LEU A 104 11.22 12.84 -2.36
N PRO A 105 11.41 14.07 -1.87
CA PRO A 105 11.31 14.40 -0.46
C PRO A 105 9.86 14.33 0.03
N PRO A 106 9.62 14.49 1.34
CA PRO A 106 8.28 14.58 1.89
C PRO A 106 7.50 15.76 1.29
N ILE A 107 6.18 15.66 1.29
CA ILE A 107 5.31 16.72 0.75
C ILE A 107 5.52 18.01 1.55
N GLY A 108 5.86 19.10 0.85
CA GLY A 108 6.08 20.40 1.45
C GLY A 108 7.53 20.66 1.92
N GLU A 109 8.42 19.70 1.76
CA GLU A 109 9.85 19.83 2.06
C GLU A 109 10.68 19.76 0.78
N GLU A 110 11.77 20.50 0.70
CA GLU A 110 12.67 20.51 -0.46
C GLU A 110 13.69 19.37 -0.42
N GLU A 111 14.03 18.91 0.78
CA GLU A 111 14.98 17.84 1.05
C GLU A 111 14.39 16.79 2.00
N SER A 112 15.07 15.65 2.13
CA SER A 112 14.67 14.55 3.00
C SER A 112 15.33 14.68 4.38
N PRO A 113 14.68 15.27 5.39
CA PRO A 113 15.31 15.61 6.68
C PRO A 113 15.86 14.38 7.41
N ALA A 114 15.20 13.22 7.26
CA ALA A 114 15.64 11.97 7.87
C ALA A 114 16.96 11.42 7.31
N LEU A 115 17.42 11.92 6.15
CA LEU A 115 18.68 11.50 5.53
C LEU A 115 19.80 12.55 5.66
N HIS A 116 19.57 13.64 6.40
CA HIS A 116 20.58 14.66 6.67
C HIS A 116 21.21 14.47 8.05
N ALA A 117 22.51 14.16 8.09
CA ALA A 117 23.25 13.96 9.35
C ALA A 117 23.09 15.14 10.31
N ALA A 118 23.20 16.38 9.80
CA ALA A 118 23.07 17.60 10.63
C ALA A 118 21.69 17.72 11.32
N VAL A 119 20.61 17.30 10.66
CA VAL A 119 19.27 17.27 11.27
C VAL A 119 19.23 16.27 12.42
N LEU A 120 19.76 15.07 12.20
CA LEU A 120 19.76 14.00 13.21
C LEU A 120 20.71 14.34 14.39
N GLU A 121 21.84 14.98 14.12
CA GLU A 121 22.75 15.48 15.16
C GLU A 121 22.09 16.56 16.02
N GLY A 122 21.18 17.35 15.44
CA GLY A 122 20.37 18.34 16.17
C GLY A 122 19.51 17.73 17.30
N TYR A 123 19.19 16.45 17.23
CA TYR A 123 18.54 15.68 18.30
C TYR A 123 19.53 15.16 19.38
N GLY A 124 20.79 15.53 19.28
CA GLY A 124 21.84 15.04 20.20
C GLY A 124 22.31 13.62 19.88
N LEU A 125 22.00 13.11 18.70
CA LEU A 125 22.37 11.76 18.27
C LEU A 125 23.78 11.75 17.69
N LYS A 126 24.52 10.66 17.92
CA LYS A 126 25.75 10.38 17.19
C LYS A 126 25.42 9.67 15.88
N VAL A 127 25.63 10.35 14.76
CA VAL A 127 25.26 9.86 13.42
C VAL A 127 26.47 9.27 12.72
N TYR A 128 26.24 8.17 12.01
CA TYR A 128 27.19 7.56 11.09
C TYR A 128 26.51 7.46 9.71
N GLU A 129 27.12 8.02 8.71
CA GLU A 129 26.61 8.03 7.35
C GLU A 129 27.44 7.11 6.46
N CYS A 130 26.79 6.39 5.53
CA CYS A 130 27.43 5.55 4.55
C CYS A 130 26.66 5.62 3.22
N ASP A 131 27.34 5.95 2.15
CA ASP A 131 26.75 6.01 0.80
C ASP A 131 26.99 4.71 0.04
N LEU A 132 25.90 4.16 -0.52
CA LEU A 132 25.93 3.01 -1.43
C LEU A 132 25.80 3.50 -2.87
N ASN A 133 26.93 3.60 -3.58
CA ASN A 133 27.00 4.24 -4.90
C ASN A 133 26.98 3.24 -6.06
N GLU A 134 27.07 1.93 -5.81
CA GLU A 134 27.07 0.92 -6.86
C GLU A 134 25.64 0.55 -7.27
N VAL A 135 25.35 0.67 -8.58
CA VAL A 135 24.05 0.30 -9.15
C VAL A 135 24.08 -1.13 -9.65
N LEU A 136 23.30 -2.01 -9.04
CA LEU A 136 23.26 -3.44 -9.33
C LEU A 136 22.05 -3.86 -10.18
N ARG A 137 20.99 -3.03 -10.25
CA ARG A 137 19.71 -3.40 -10.86
C ARG A 137 19.66 -3.26 -12.38
N GLN A 138 20.53 -2.48 -12.98
CA GLN A 138 20.49 -2.15 -14.40
C GLN A 138 21.86 -2.33 -15.06
N SER A 139 21.85 -2.66 -16.38
CA SER A 139 23.09 -2.75 -17.14
C SER A 139 23.70 -1.37 -17.38
N GLN A 140 25.01 -1.29 -17.51
CA GLN A 140 25.73 -0.05 -17.82
C GLN A 140 25.36 0.53 -19.21
N GLN A 141 24.71 -0.26 -20.08
CA GLN A 141 24.26 0.17 -21.40
C GLN A 141 22.81 0.71 -21.40
N SER A 142 22.16 0.79 -20.23
CA SER A 142 20.79 1.29 -20.08
C SER A 142 20.72 2.82 -20.22
N GLY A 143 19.86 3.29 -21.12
CA GLY A 143 19.54 4.71 -21.26
C GLY A 143 18.78 5.26 -20.06
N ILE A 144 17.99 4.42 -19.40
CA ILE A 144 17.30 4.76 -18.14
C ILE A 144 18.35 5.06 -17.06
N LEU A 145 19.33 4.17 -16.87
CA LEU A 145 20.39 4.36 -15.88
C LEU A 145 21.26 5.59 -16.20
N TYR A 146 21.62 5.78 -17.48
CA TYR A 146 22.40 6.93 -17.91
C TYR A 146 21.72 8.24 -17.54
N ASN A 147 20.44 8.41 -17.91
CA ASN A 147 19.68 9.63 -17.64
C ASN A 147 19.44 9.81 -16.13
N ALA A 148 19.12 8.75 -15.40
CA ALA A 148 18.95 8.80 -13.95
C ALA A 148 20.25 9.23 -13.24
N THR A 149 21.41 8.71 -13.67
CA THR A 149 22.71 9.07 -13.11
C THR A 149 23.05 10.54 -13.39
N MET A 150 22.77 11.02 -14.59
CA MET A 150 22.99 12.42 -14.96
C MET A 150 22.13 13.35 -14.09
N ILE A 151 20.84 13.04 -13.93
CA ILE A 151 19.93 13.83 -13.08
C ILE A 151 20.40 13.80 -11.62
N ARG A 152 20.80 12.64 -11.11
CA ARG A 152 21.36 12.50 -9.75
C ARG A 152 22.58 13.38 -9.55
N GLN A 153 23.49 13.42 -10.51
CA GLN A 153 24.68 14.30 -10.44
C GLN A 153 24.28 15.77 -10.38
N MET A 154 23.29 16.20 -11.17
CA MET A 154 22.77 17.58 -11.10
C MET A 154 22.21 17.89 -9.71
N ILE A 155 21.44 17.00 -9.11
CA ILE A 155 20.91 17.15 -7.75
C ILE A 155 22.04 17.24 -6.73
N THR A 156 23.02 16.33 -6.81
CA THR A 156 24.12 16.25 -5.83
C THR A 156 25.05 17.48 -5.89
N HIS A 157 25.20 18.09 -7.07
CA HIS A 157 26.04 19.28 -7.25
C HIS A 157 25.25 20.60 -7.16
N ASP A 158 23.96 20.53 -6.79
CA ASP A 158 23.04 21.67 -6.70
C ASP A 158 23.03 22.52 -7.98
N ASP A 159 23.12 21.87 -9.14
CA ASP A 159 23.09 22.52 -10.44
C ASP A 159 21.66 22.83 -10.89
N ILE A 160 21.13 23.90 -10.34
CA ILE A 160 19.77 24.41 -10.62
C ILE A 160 19.72 25.33 -11.85
N THR A 161 20.85 25.58 -12.51
CA THR A 161 20.95 26.56 -13.59
C THR A 161 20.35 26.07 -14.90
N GLN A 162 20.22 24.76 -15.08
CA GLN A 162 19.72 24.13 -16.30
C GLN A 162 18.69 23.04 -15.99
N LEU A 163 17.68 22.93 -16.86
CA LEU A 163 16.79 21.77 -16.83
C LEU A 163 17.51 20.53 -17.36
N PRO A 164 17.26 19.35 -16.76
CA PRO A 164 17.85 18.10 -17.25
C PRO A 164 17.41 17.83 -18.68
N LYS A 165 18.35 17.43 -19.53
CA LYS A 165 18.09 17.04 -20.91
C LYS A 165 18.16 15.52 -21.00
N ILE A 166 17.06 14.88 -21.38
CA ILE A 166 16.99 13.44 -21.53
C ILE A 166 17.66 13.03 -22.85
N HIS A 167 18.57 12.10 -22.80
CA HIS A 167 19.27 11.53 -23.94
C HIS A 167 18.58 10.23 -24.38
N PHE A 168 18.06 10.22 -25.60
CA PHE A 168 17.37 9.07 -26.19
C PHE A 168 18.28 8.28 -27.16
N SER A 169 19.19 8.99 -27.87
CA SER A 169 20.02 8.38 -28.91
C SER A 169 21.00 7.34 -28.38
N GLY A 170 21.07 6.20 -29.06
CA GLY A 170 22.02 5.14 -28.75
C GLY A 170 21.56 4.13 -27.69
N PHE A 171 20.35 4.26 -27.19
CA PHE A 171 19.76 3.35 -26.21
C PHE A 171 18.53 2.64 -26.79
N SER A 172 18.38 1.36 -26.45
CA SER A 172 17.24 0.55 -26.89
C SER A 172 16.08 0.52 -25.89
N ASP A 173 16.35 0.89 -24.64
CA ASP A 173 15.42 0.82 -23.50
C ASP A 173 14.71 2.16 -23.22
N ILE A 174 15.00 3.20 -23.99
CA ILE A 174 14.36 4.52 -23.86
C ILE A 174 14.04 5.09 -25.25
N LYS A 175 12.82 5.57 -25.43
CA LYS A 175 12.34 6.15 -26.69
C LYS A 175 11.51 7.39 -26.43
N GLU A 176 11.71 8.44 -27.21
CA GLU A 176 10.80 9.59 -27.25
C GLU A 176 9.48 9.17 -27.92
N MET A 177 8.35 9.53 -27.33
CA MET A 177 7.03 9.21 -27.84
C MET A 177 6.26 10.51 -28.16
N PRO A 178 5.99 10.82 -29.44
CA PRO A 178 5.15 11.93 -29.83
C PRO A 178 3.71 11.70 -29.31
N GLY A 179 3.04 12.81 -28.91
CA GLY A 179 1.67 12.73 -28.41
C GLY A 179 0.65 12.14 -29.42
N SER A 180 0.92 12.30 -30.72
CA SER A 180 0.09 11.72 -31.79
C SER A 180 0.17 10.19 -31.87
N GLU A 181 1.25 9.57 -31.41
CA GLU A 181 1.48 8.12 -31.44
C GLU A 181 1.16 7.46 -30.08
N LEU A 182 0.89 8.26 -29.04
CA LEU A 182 0.79 7.78 -27.66
C LEU A 182 -0.32 6.76 -27.45
N ILE A 183 -1.50 6.98 -28.06
CA ILE A 183 -2.66 6.07 -27.88
C ILE A 183 -2.36 4.71 -28.51
N GLU A 184 -1.78 4.71 -29.73
CA GLU A 184 -1.40 3.49 -30.43
C GLU A 184 -0.30 2.73 -29.66
N ALA A 185 0.72 3.44 -29.17
CA ALA A 185 1.79 2.86 -28.38
C ALA A 185 1.29 2.29 -27.04
N LEU A 186 0.32 2.92 -26.40
CA LEU A 186 -0.33 2.38 -25.21
C LEU A 186 -1.16 1.14 -25.52
N ALA A 187 -1.94 1.16 -26.61
CA ALA A 187 -2.71 0.01 -27.05
C ALA A 187 -1.80 -1.19 -27.35
N ASP A 188 -0.71 -0.95 -28.05
CA ASP A 188 0.29 -1.97 -28.36
C ASP A 188 0.98 -2.53 -27.10
N SER A 189 1.35 -1.66 -26.16
CA SER A 189 1.95 -2.04 -24.88
C SER A 189 0.98 -2.89 -24.05
N TYR A 190 -0.27 -2.47 -23.89
CA TYR A 190 -1.25 -3.25 -23.13
C TYR A 190 -1.61 -4.58 -23.79
N HIS A 191 -1.53 -4.65 -25.13
CA HIS A 191 -1.79 -5.89 -25.87
C HIS A 191 -0.63 -6.90 -25.75
N HIS A 192 0.63 -6.45 -25.90
CA HIS A 192 1.79 -7.34 -25.99
C HIS A 192 2.46 -7.56 -24.61
N VAL A 193 2.50 -6.54 -23.78
CA VAL A 193 3.17 -6.59 -22.44
C VAL A 193 2.16 -6.90 -21.35
N GLY A 194 0.96 -6.33 -21.45
CA GLY A 194 -0.12 -6.55 -20.49
C GLY A 194 -0.34 -5.38 -19.52
N LEU A 195 -1.51 -5.42 -18.87
CA LEU A 195 -1.94 -4.39 -17.92
C LEU A 195 -1.07 -4.35 -16.64
N ASP A 196 -0.54 -5.51 -16.23
CA ASP A 196 0.22 -5.62 -15.00
C ASP A 196 1.66 -5.11 -15.14
N ASP A 197 2.21 -5.17 -16.36
CA ASP A 197 3.60 -4.80 -16.65
C ASP A 197 3.72 -3.47 -17.40
N THR A 198 2.61 -2.77 -17.66
CA THR A 198 2.57 -1.44 -18.29
C THR A 198 2.10 -0.39 -17.30
N ILE A 199 2.87 0.69 -17.11
CA ILE A 199 2.51 1.81 -16.23
C ILE A 199 2.70 3.16 -16.92
N VAL A 200 1.77 4.08 -16.69
CA VAL A 200 1.86 5.48 -17.10
C VAL A 200 2.17 6.34 -15.88
N VAL A 201 3.33 6.97 -15.87
CA VAL A 201 3.74 7.86 -14.78
C VAL A 201 3.38 9.30 -15.14
N THR A 202 2.68 9.99 -14.25
CA THR A 202 2.24 11.38 -14.42
C THR A 202 2.66 12.22 -13.22
N ARG A 203 2.71 13.54 -13.40
CA ARG A 203 3.14 14.48 -12.34
C ARG A 203 2.01 14.88 -11.38
N SER A 204 0.76 14.51 -11.62
CA SER A 204 -0.38 14.88 -10.77
C SER A 204 -1.51 13.88 -10.87
N ASN A 205 -2.32 13.76 -9.80
CA ASN A 205 -3.52 12.93 -9.76
C ASN A 205 -4.54 13.33 -10.82
N LYS A 206 -4.72 14.64 -11.05
CA LYS A 206 -5.58 15.15 -12.14
C LYS A 206 -5.18 14.59 -13.49
N ARG A 207 -3.87 14.60 -13.82
CA ARG A 207 -3.38 14.01 -15.06
C ARG A 207 -3.53 12.49 -15.08
N ALA A 208 -3.26 11.83 -13.97
CA ALA A 208 -3.45 10.39 -13.85
C ALA A 208 -4.91 10.00 -14.16
N ASN A 209 -5.88 10.73 -13.61
CA ASN A 209 -7.31 10.49 -13.88
C ASN A 209 -7.67 10.69 -15.35
N ILE A 210 -7.14 11.74 -16.00
CA ILE A 210 -7.35 11.97 -17.44
C ILE A 210 -6.79 10.80 -18.26
N PHE A 211 -5.56 10.34 -17.96
CA PHE A 211 -4.97 9.18 -18.62
C PHE A 211 -5.76 7.89 -18.35
N ASN A 212 -6.18 7.65 -17.11
CA ASN A 212 -6.97 6.48 -16.76
C ASN A 212 -8.29 6.43 -17.55
N GLN A 213 -9.01 7.56 -17.65
CA GLN A 213 -10.23 7.64 -18.45
C GLN A 213 -9.95 7.45 -19.95
N GLY A 214 -8.91 8.11 -20.48
CA GLY A 214 -8.51 7.96 -21.89
C GLY A 214 -8.13 6.51 -22.23
N ILE A 215 -7.36 5.85 -21.40
CA ILE A 215 -6.97 4.45 -21.56
C ILE A 215 -8.18 3.54 -21.47
N ARG A 216 -9.06 3.73 -20.49
CA ARG A 216 -10.29 2.93 -20.37
C ARG A 216 -11.17 3.05 -21.62
N ASN A 217 -11.39 4.25 -22.12
CA ASN A 217 -12.29 4.49 -23.23
C ASN A 217 -11.66 4.14 -24.59
N MET A 218 -10.39 4.55 -24.84
CA MET A 218 -9.78 4.46 -26.17
C MET A 218 -8.95 3.19 -26.38
N VAL A 219 -8.41 2.60 -25.31
CA VAL A 219 -7.52 1.44 -25.39
C VAL A 219 -8.21 0.17 -24.92
N LEU A 220 -9.02 0.24 -23.86
CA LEU A 220 -9.66 -0.92 -23.25
C LEU A 220 -11.15 -1.07 -23.63
N ASP A 221 -11.70 -0.12 -24.39
CA ASP A 221 -13.11 -0.09 -24.83
C ASP A 221 -14.10 -0.23 -23.66
N ARG A 222 -13.86 0.56 -22.59
CA ARG A 222 -14.68 0.55 -21.36
C ARG A 222 -15.32 1.91 -21.16
N GLU A 223 -16.60 2.03 -21.45
CA GLU A 223 -17.36 3.28 -21.32
C GLU A 223 -17.97 3.48 -19.93
N GLU A 224 -18.28 2.40 -19.20
CA GLU A 224 -18.86 2.49 -17.85
C GLU A 224 -17.86 3.09 -16.84
N GLU A 225 -18.39 3.78 -15.81
CA GLU A 225 -17.59 4.34 -14.72
C GLU A 225 -16.68 3.29 -14.05
N LEU A 226 -17.20 2.07 -13.89
CA LEU A 226 -16.48 0.94 -13.32
C LEU A 226 -16.96 -0.36 -13.99
N SER A 227 -16.02 -1.16 -14.47
CA SER A 227 -16.27 -2.41 -15.19
C SER A 227 -15.51 -3.59 -14.57
N GLN A 228 -16.00 -4.80 -14.81
CA GLN A 228 -15.25 -6.00 -14.48
C GLN A 228 -13.89 -6.00 -15.18
N GLY A 229 -12.85 -6.38 -14.46
CA GLY A 229 -11.47 -6.39 -14.95
C GLY A 229 -10.74 -5.05 -14.80
N ASP A 230 -11.38 -4.00 -14.28
CA ASP A 230 -10.68 -2.77 -13.89
C ASP A 230 -9.70 -3.03 -12.75
N ILE A 231 -8.59 -2.31 -12.77
CA ILE A 231 -7.61 -2.32 -11.68
C ILE A 231 -7.79 -1.04 -10.89
N LEU A 232 -8.08 -1.19 -9.61
CA LEU A 232 -8.22 -0.10 -8.65
C LEU A 232 -6.97 -0.02 -7.78
N MET A 233 -6.62 1.18 -7.35
CA MET A 233 -5.57 1.40 -6.35
C MET A 233 -6.21 1.81 -5.03
N ILE A 234 -5.78 1.20 -3.94
CA ILE A 234 -6.19 1.57 -2.59
C ILE A 234 -5.53 2.92 -2.24
N VAL A 235 -6.32 3.93 -1.92
CA VAL A 235 -5.82 5.29 -1.64
C VAL A 235 -5.65 5.59 -0.14
N LYS A 236 -6.12 4.71 0.74
CA LYS A 236 -5.99 4.84 2.19
C LYS A 236 -5.80 3.46 2.83
N ASN A 237 -4.89 3.35 3.80
CA ASN A 237 -4.72 2.10 4.55
C ASN A 237 -6.05 1.70 5.19
N ASN A 238 -6.44 0.45 5.02
CA ASN A 238 -7.66 -0.09 5.56
C ASN A 238 -7.38 -1.35 6.40
N TYR A 239 -7.73 -1.27 7.67
CA TYR A 239 -7.60 -2.37 8.64
C TYR A 239 -8.96 -3.04 8.91
N TYR A 240 -10.05 -2.29 8.77
CA TYR A 240 -11.40 -2.70 9.15
C TYR A 240 -11.87 -3.96 8.41
N TRP A 241 -11.79 -3.99 7.08
CA TRP A 241 -12.25 -5.13 6.29
C TRP A 241 -11.51 -6.42 6.63
N MET A 242 -10.20 -6.32 6.93
CA MET A 242 -9.39 -7.48 7.29
C MET A 242 -9.69 -7.98 8.70
N GLU A 243 -10.05 -7.12 9.62
CA GLU A 243 -10.49 -7.50 10.97
C GLU A 243 -11.87 -8.15 10.94
N GLU A 244 -12.80 -7.62 10.16
CA GLU A 244 -14.13 -8.21 9.95
C GLU A 244 -14.04 -9.60 9.32
N GLU A 245 -13.21 -9.79 8.29
CA GLU A 245 -13.00 -11.11 7.68
C GLU A 245 -12.39 -12.12 8.67
N ARG A 246 -11.43 -11.70 9.48
CA ARG A 246 -10.86 -12.55 10.53
C ARG A 246 -11.90 -12.94 11.59
N LYS A 247 -12.77 -12.02 11.99
CA LYS A 247 -13.87 -12.30 12.90
C LYS A 247 -14.83 -13.33 12.30
N LYS A 248 -15.27 -13.15 11.06
CA LYS A 248 -16.12 -14.11 10.33
C LYS A 248 -15.51 -15.51 10.29
N VAL A 249 -14.25 -15.63 9.86
CA VAL A 249 -13.55 -16.93 9.80
C VAL A 249 -13.41 -17.56 11.18
N SER A 250 -13.16 -16.77 12.22
CA SER A 250 -13.07 -17.30 13.59
C SER A 250 -14.42 -17.77 14.13
N GLU A 251 -15.51 -17.08 13.81
CA GLU A 251 -16.87 -17.48 14.17
C GLU A 251 -17.31 -18.75 13.43
N GLU A 252 -17.06 -18.83 12.13
CA GLU A 252 -17.35 -20.03 11.35
C GLU A 252 -16.61 -21.27 11.87
N ARG A 253 -15.35 -21.12 12.27
CA ARG A 253 -14.57 -22.20 12.92
C ARG A 253 -15.18 -22.62 14.25
N ARG A 254 -15.63 -21.65 15.05
CA ARG A 254 -16.28 -21.93 16.34
C ARG A 254 -17.57 -22.73 16.14
N VAL A 255 -18.42 -22.29 15.21
CA VAL A 255 -19.68 -22.99 14.88
C VAL A 255 -19.39 -24.42 14.38
N LYS A 256 -18.45 -24.60 13.45
CA LYS A 256 -18.06 -25.94 12.96
C LYS A 256 -17.49 -26.84 14.07
N SER A 257 -16.73 -26.28 15.02
CA SER A 257 -16.20 -27.04 16.15
C SER A 257 -17.30 -27.44 17.14
N GLU A 258 -18.31 -26.60 17.34
CA GLU A 258 -19.47 -26.91 18.15
C GLU A 258 -20.37 -27.98 17.49
N GLU A 259 -20.60 -27.89 16.17
CA GLU A 259 -21.35 -28.91 15.42
C GLU A 259 -20.65 -30.29 15.43
N THR A 260 -19.32 -30.34 15.29
CA THR A 260 -18.55 -31.60 15.41
C THR A 260 -18.57 -32.14 16.82
N ALA A 261 -18.56 -31.31 17.84
CA ALA A 261 -18.67 -31.75 19.24
C ALA A 261 -20.06 -32.25 19.58
N PHE A 262 -21.13 -31.73 18.96
CA PHE A 262 -22.51 -32.25 19.14
C PHE A 262 -22.80 -33.48 18.26
N GLY A 263 -22.23 -33.55 17.06
CA GLY A 263 -22.37 -34.71 16.14
C GLY A 263 -21.76 -36.00 16.73
N GLY A 264 -20.60 -35.86 17.39
CA GLY A 264 -19.95 -37.00 18.04
C GLY A 264 -20.68 -37.63 19.21
N ARG A 265 -21.72 -36.98 19.75
CA ARG A 265 -22.58 -37.55 20.81
C ARG A 265 -23.84 -38.28 20.32
N ARG A 266 -24.19 -38.18 19.02
CA ARG A 266 -25.37 -38.84 18.45
C ARG A 266 -25.08 -40.14 17.68
N GLU A 267 -23.84 -40.41 17.30
CA GLU A 267 -23.50 -41.64 16.55
C GLU A 267 -23.32 -42.91 17.41
N SER A 268 -23.34 -42.80 18.73
CA SER A 268 -23.22 -43.98 19.60
C SER A 268 -24.53 -44.68 19.93
N GLN A 269 -25.68 -44.30 19.41
CA GLN A 269 -26.98 -44.90 19.78
C GLN A 269 -27.89 -45.42 18.64
N PHE A 270 -27.50 -45.30 17.36
CA PHE A 270 -28.34 -45.83 16.28
C PHE A 270 -27.50 -46.58 15.22
N ASN A 271 -27.01 -47.74 15.59
CA ASN A 271 -26.58 -48.75 14.64
C ASN A 271 -27.55 -49.92 14.70
N CYS A 272 -28.65 -49.84 13.99
CA CYS A 272 -29.43 -51.02 13.49
C CYS A 272 -30.45 -50.51 12.46
N LEU A 273 -30.40 -51.21 11.28
CA LEU A 273 -31.42 -51.26 10.21
C LEU A 273 -31.51 -50.08 9.20
N ALA A 274 -30.98 -50.27 8.04
CA ALA A 274 -31.66 -50.54 6.79
C ALA A 274 -30.87 -50.04 5.56
N ASN A 275 -30.46 -50.97 4.74
CA ASN A 275 -30.03 -50.81 3.36
C ASN A 275 -31.10 -50.09 2.55
N HIS A 276 -30.76 -48.97 1.88
CA HIS A 276 -31.23 -48.61 0.55
C HIS A 276 -30.32 -47.57 -0.08
N LYS A 277 -29.68 -47.95 -1.17
CA LYS A 277 -28.87 -47.07 -2.04
C LYS A 277 -29.78 -46.15 -2.83
N VAL A 278 -29.54 -44.83 -2.75
CA VAL A 278 -29.96 -43.83 -3.76
C VAL A 278 -28.71 -43.04 -4.14
N PRO A 279 -28.32 -42.92 -5.41
CA PRO A 279 -27.19 -42.12 -5.82
C PRO A 279 -27.61 -40.64 -5.95
N SER A 280 -27.28 -39.85 -4.97
CA SER A 280 -27.35 -38.41 -5.09
C SER A 280 -26.04 -37.86 -5.65
N SER A 281 -26.10 -37.32 -6.85
CA SER A 281 -25.03 -36.48 -7.45
C SER A 281 -24.73 -35.28 -6.55
N LYS A 282 -23.69 -35.37 -5.76
CA LYS A 282 -23.17 -34.23 -5.00
C LYS A 282 -22.33 -33.40 -5.93
N PHE A 283 -22.84 -32.23 -6.32
CA PHE A 283 -22.02 -31.12 -6.71
C PHE A 283 -21.23 -30.69 -5.45
N GLN A 284 -19.99 -31.15 -5.34
CA GLN A 284 -19.06 -30.60 -4.37
C GLN A 284 -18.55 -29.26 -4.92
N VAL A 285 -19.13 -28.17 -4.45
CA VAL A 285 -18.44 -26.89 -4.43
C VAL A 285 -17.31 -27.04 -3.43
N GLN A 286 -16.08 -27.20 -3.92
CA GLN A 286 -14.90 -27.12 -3.09
C GLN A 286 -14.76 -25.66 -2.64
N SER A 287 -15.36 -25.29 -1.51
CA SER A 287 -14.96 -24.12 -0.77
C SER A 287 -13.54 -24.40 -0.24
N LYS A 288 -12.52 -23.77 -0.81
CA LYS A 288 -11.19 -23.71 -0.21
C LYS A 288 -11.36 -23.16 1.21
N GLU A 289 -11.05 -23.95 2.22
CA GLU A 289 -10.98 -23.46 3.59
C GLU A 289 -9.80 -22.46 3.68
N ILE A 290 -10.11 -21.19 3.75
CA ILE A 290 -9.12 -20.11 3.94
C ILE A 290 -8.54 -20.30 5.35
N GLN A 291 -7.25 -20.58 5.43
CA GLN A 291 -6.56 -20.62 6.72
C GLN A 291 -6.42 -19.18 7.25
N SER A 292 -6.60 -18.96 8.54
CA SER A 292 -6.53 -17.61 9.15
C SER A 292 -5.19 -16.90 8.94
N ASN A 293 -4.15 -17.63 8.53
CA ASN A 293 -2.84 -17.06 8.20
C ASN A 293 -2.77 -16.51 6.77
N GLU A 294 -3.76 -16.79 5.92
CA GLU A 294 -3.84 -16.30 4.54
C GLU A 294 -4.52 -14.94 4.43
N ILE A 295 -5.22 -14.48 5.48
CA ILE A 295 -5.88 -13.17 5.48
C ILE A 295 -4.83 -12.07 5.73
N PRO A 296 -4.66 -11.12 4.81
CA PRO A 296 -3.76 -9.99 4.99
C PRO A 296 -4.02 -9.24 6.31
N SER A 297 -3.02 -8.64 6.89
CA SER A 297 -3.19 -7.88 8.14
C SER A 297 -3.94 -6.56 7.92
N PHE A 298 -3.80 -5.96 6.75
CA PHE A 298 -4.46 -4.73 6.31
C PHE A 298 -4.29 -4.60 4.80
N LEU A 299 -5.09 -3.73 4.17
CA LEU A 299 -4.88 -3.27 2.81
C LEU A 299 -4.09 -1.97 2.84
N ALA A 300 -2.97 -1.93 2.14
CA ALA A 300 -2.08 -0.78 2.15
C ALA A 300 -2.49 0.26 1.10
N ASN A 301 -2.23 1.54 1.38
CA ASN A 301 -2.25 2.57 0.36
C ASN A 301 -1.24 2.20 -0.75
N GLY A 302 -1.69 2.25 -2.00
CA GLY A 302 -0.92 1.82 -3.18
C GLY A 302 -1.10 0.35 -3.57
N ASP A 303 -1.82 -0.47 -2.79
CA ASP A 303 -2.16 -1.83 -3.20
C ASP A 303 -3.11 -1.84 -4.40
N ARG A 304 -2.95 -2.84 -5.26
CA ARG A 304 -3.78 -3.02 -6.45
C ARG A 304 -4.87 -4.05 -6.17
N ALA A 305 -6.09 -3.72 -6.62
CA ALA A 305 -7.23 -4.61 -6.55
C ALA A 305 -7.88 -4.75 -7.94
N LYS A 306 -8.07 -5.95 -8.41
CA LYS A 306 -8.80 -6.24 -9.66
C LYS A 306 -10.28 -6.43 -9.38
N VAL A 307 -11.12 -5.74 -10.10
CA VAL A 307 -12.58 -5.90 -10.00
C VAL A 307 -13.00 -7.21 -10.67
N LEU A 308 -13.41 -8.19 -9.89
CA LEU A 308 -13.96 -9.44 -10.40
C LEU A 308 -15.45 -9.31 -10.74
N ARG A 309 -16.18 -8.54 -9.91
CA ARG A 309 -17.62 -8.33 -10.12
C ARG A 309 -18.09 -7.05 -9.45
N VAL A 310 -18.95 -6.30 -10.13
CA VAL A 310 -19.77 -5.22 -9.56
C VAL A 310 -21.11 -5.81 -9.16
N ARG A 311 -21.47 -5.77 -7.86
CA ARG A 311 -22.70 -6.39 -7.34
C ARG A 311 -23.83 -5.41 -7.20
N ARG A 312 -23.62 -4.32 -6.48
CA ARG A 312 -24.65 -3.34 -6.13
C ARG A 312 -24.09 -1.94 -6.17
N ARG A 313 -24.86 -0.99 -6.69
CA ARG A 313 -24.58 0.45 -6.58
C ARG A 313 -25.59 1.06 -5.62
N ILE A 314 -25.16 1.97 -4.78
CA ILE A 314 -25.98 2.62 -3.74
C ILE A 314 -25.59 4.08 -3.72
N ASP A 315 -26.60 4.96 -3.76
CA ASP A 315 -26.43 6.39 -3.55
C ASP A 315 -26.88 6.72 -2.12
N LEU A 316 -25.98 7.27 -1.33
CA LEU A 316 -26.24 7.58 0.07
C LEU A 316 -25.58 8.91 0.43
N TYR A 317 -26.35 9.83 1.02
CA TYR A 317 -25.87 11.17 1.44
C TYR A 317 -25.17 11.97 0.33
N GLY A 318 -25.56 11.78 -0.92
CA GLY A 318 -24.95 12.46 -2.08
C GLY A 318 -23.63 11.83 -2.55
N PHE A 319 -23.25 10.68 -2.00
CA PHE A 319 -22.11 9.88 -2.45
C PHE A 319 -22.55 8.63 -3.20
N HIS A 320 -21.72 8.18 -4.13
CA HIS A 320 -21.93 6.99 -4.93
C HIS A 320 -21.06 5.85 -4.42
N PHE A 321 -21.68 4.76 -4.02
CA PHE A 321 -21.00 3.56 -3.54
C PHE A 321 -21.25 2.38 -4.47
N ALA A 322 -20.30 1.46 -4.52
CA ALA A 322 -20.48 0.16 -5.14
C ALA A 322 -19.98 -0.97 -4.24
N THR A 323 -20.75 -2.05 -4.15
CA THR A 323 -20.27 -3.30 -3.55
C THR A 323 -19.60 -4.12 -4.63
N LEU A 324 -18.32 -4.41 -4.44
CA LEU A 324 -17.44 -5.08 -5.39
C LEU A 324 -16.90 -6.39 -4.81
N LEU A 325 -16.76 -7.40 -5.66
CA LEU A 325 -15.86 -8.49 -5.40
C LEU A 325 -14.49 -8.12 -6.00
N LEU A 326 -13.51 -7.96 -5.14
CA LEU A 326 -12.14 -7.54 -5.45
C LEU A 326 -11.18 -8.71 -5.29
N GLN A 327 -10.20 -8.79 -6.17
CA GLN A 327 -9.07 -9.72 -6.06
C GLN A 327 -7.79 -8.93 -5.89
N PHE A 328 -6.97 -9.32 -4.94
CA PHE A 328 -5.69 -8.68 -4.61
C PHE A 328 -4.54 -9.56 -5.10
N PRO A 329 -3.96 -9.29 -6.28
CA PRO A 329 -2.89 -10.12 -6.85
C PRO A 329 -1.65 -10.19 -5.95
N ASP A 330 -1.34 -9.10 -5.28
CA ASP A 330 -0.19 -9.00 -4.38
C ASP A 330 -0.36 -9.76 -3.05
N TYR A 331 -1.52 -10.39 -2.81
CA TYR A 331 -1.85 -11.19 -1.62
C TYR A 331 -2.36 -12.58 -2.04
N ASP A 332 -1.60 -13.28 -2.87
CA ASP A 332 -1.92 -14.63 -3.38
C ASP A 332 -3.32 -14.74 -4.01
N ASN A 333 -3.73 -13.66 -4.71
CA ASN A 333 -5.07 -13.52 -5.31
C ASN A 333 -6.20 -13.59 -4.28
N TYR A 334 -5.97 -13.08 -3.07
CA TYR A 334 -7.00 -12.97 -2.04
C TYR A 334 -8.23 -12.24 -2.55
N GLU A 335 -9.42 -12.80 -2.31
CA GLU A 335 -10.69 -12.22 -2.73
C GLU A 335 -11.42 -11.59 -1.54
N LEU A 336 -11.91 -10.39 -1.72
CA LEU A 336 -12.65 -9.62 -0.72
C LEU A 336 -13.89 -8.99 -1.34
N GLU A 337 -15.03 -9.13 -0.66
CA GLU A 337 -16.21 -8.33 -0.97
C GLU A 337 -16.20 -7.06 -0.10
N ALA A 338 -16.12 -5.90 -0.75
CA ALA A 338 -16.05 -4.62 -0.06
C ALA A 338 -16.94 -3.57 -0.73
N THR A 339 -17.45 -2.64 0.06
CA THR A 339 -18.13 -1.45 -0.45
C THR A 339 -17.11 -0.32 -0.61
N VAL A 340 -17.03 0.23 -1.81
CA VAL A 340 -16.09 1.28 -2.19
C VAL A 340 -16.83 2.57 -2.54
N LEU A 341 -16.17 3.71 -2.36
CA LEU A 341 -16.66 5.02 -2.73
C LEU A 341 -16.22 5.35 -4.16
N LEU A 342 -17.17 5.45 -5.08
CA LEU A 342 -16.89 5.69 -6.51
C LEU A 342 -16.44 7.12 -6.79
N ASP A 343 -16.90 8.09 -6.01
CA ASP A 343 -16.52 9.51 -6.17
C ASP A 343 -15.00 9.72 -6.13
N THR A 344 -14.25 8.82 -5.49
CA THR A 344 -12.79 8.87 -5.47
C THR A 344 -12.13 8.54 -6.81
N LEU A 345 -12.85 7.89 -7.75
CA LEU A 345 -12.33 7.56 -9.08
C LEU A 345 -12.13 8.81 -9.96
N THR A 346 -12.90 9.86 -9.72
CA THR A 346 -12.87 11.10 -10.48
C THR A 346 -12.32 12.29 -9.70
N SER A 347 -12.09 12.12 -8.38
CA SER A 347 -11.57 13.17 -7.49
C SER A 347 -10.14 13.57 -7.88
N GLU A 348 -9.88 14.89 -7.91
CA GLU A 348 -8.53 15.43 -8.08
C GLU A 348 -7.66 15.26 -6.81
N ALA A 349 -8.31 15.11 -5.65
CA ALA A 349 -7.66 14.91 -4.37
C ALA A 349 -7.68 13.41 -3.97
N PRO A 350 -6.59 12.88 -3.41
CA PRO A 350 -6.51 11.48 -3.00
C PRO A 350 -7.38 11.15 -1.77
N ALA A 351 -7.96 12.16 -1.11
CA ALA A 351 -8.80 12.00 0.06
C ALA A 351 -10.02 12.92 -0.03
N LEU A 352 -11.10 12.50 0.63
CA LEU A 352 -12.28 13.34 0.83
C LEU A 352 -11.90 14.61 1.61
N THR A 353 -12.59 15.72 1.32
CA THR A 353 -12.47 16.94 2.13
C THR A 353 -12.96 16.69 3.56
N HIS A 354 -12.57 17.54 4.50
CA HIS A 354 -13.01 17.42 5.89
C HIS A 354 -14.55 17.43 6.00
N GLU A 355 -15.23 18.33 5.26
CA GLU A 355 -16.68 18.40 5.19
C GLU A 355 -17.32 17.12 4.64
N GLN A 356 -16.72 16.52 3.62
CA GLN A 356 -17.18 15.24 3.07
C GLN A 356 -16.98 14.07 4.05
N GLN A 357 -15.88 14.10 4.84
CA GLN A 357 -15.66 13.11 5.88
C GLN A 357 -16.69 13.23 7.00
N GLU A 358 -17.00 14.45 7.46
CA GLU A 358 -18.03 14.68 8.48
C GLU A 358 -19.44 14.24 8.04
N MET A 359 -19.74 14.32 6.72
CA MET A 359 -21.02 13.84 6.19
C MET A 359 -21.12 12.31 6.12
N LEU A 360 -19.99 11.59 6.14
CA LEU A 360 -19.95 10.14 6.06
C LEU A 360 -19.95 9.46 7.43
N PHE A 361 -19.59 10.16 8.49
CA PHE A 361 -19.50 9.68 9.87
C PHE A 361 -20.49 10.41 10.78
#